data_e6fc43f3a3babe6f390124064739accf
#
_entry.id   e6fc43f3a3babe6f390124064739accf
#
_cell.length_a   1.000
_cell.length_b   1.000
_cell.length_c   1.000
_cell.angle_alpha   90.00
_cell.angle_beta   90.00
_cell.angle_gamma   90.00
#
_symmetry.space_group_name_H-M   'P 1'
#
loop_
_entity.id
_entity.type
_entity.pdbx_description
1 polymer ?
#
loop_
_entity_poly.entity_id
_entity_poly.type
_entity_poly.pdbx_seq_one_letter_code
_entity_poly.pdbx_strand_id
1 'polypeptide(L)'
;MSKSEKGKETKASIISAARELFFEQGYHKTTTRQIAERANINLGLISYYFSSKSEIGAIIYEDIRNEMQSLIYNYHEEGTMMMFFLAMNADLCFLLKNEAYRNFYLDIAYEEAILSYQRSVTEMVMKRYVNDKESIEHDELILSCIGILAMKPEIIRVYTSHKYDISSQAVIKHFTKQFLINLGHSTDL
;
A
#
# COMPACT_ATOMS: atom_id res chain seq x y z
N MET A 1 20.02 -10.48 -26.34
CA MET A 1 18.89 -9.87 -25.61
C MET A 1 17.88 -9.32 -26.58
N SER A 2 16.61 -9.70 -26.43
CA SER A 2 15.53 -9.16 -27.26
C SER A 2 15.22 -7.71 -26.87
N LYS A 3 14.64 -6.92 -27.79
CA LYS A 3 14.20 -5.53 -27.50
C LYS A 3 13.22 -5.46 -26.30
N SER A 4 12.44 -6.52 -26.09
CA SER A 4 11.50 -6.67 -24.97
C SER A 4 12.23 -6.89 -23.63
N GLU A 5 13.30 -7.67 -23.59
CA GLU A 5 14.08 -7.92 -22.37
C GLU A 5 14.79 -6.65 -21.90
N LYS A 6 15.44 -5.92 -22.83
CA LYS A 6 16.08 -4.63 -22.53
C LYS A 6 15.10 -3.60 -21.96
N GLY A 7 13.83 -3.60 -22.45
CA GLY A 7 12.79 -2.72 -21.91
C GLY A 7 12.40 -3.05 -20.47
N LYS A 8 12.28 -4.35 -20.14
CA LYS A 8 11.99 -4.82 -18.78
C LYS A 8 13.12 -4.48 -17.81
N GLU A 9 14.36 -4.67 -18.22
CA GLU A 9 15.54 -4.32 -17.41
C GLU A 9 15.62 -2.82 -17.13
N THR A 10 15.33 -1.97 -18.15
CA THR A 10 15.30 -0.53 -17.97
C THR A 10 14.20 -0.11 -16.98
N LYS A 11 12.98 -0.68 -17.09
CA LYS A 11 11.91 -0.44 -16.11
C LYS A 11 12.33 -0.82 -14.69
N ALA A 12 12.90 -2.00 -14.52
CA ALA A 12 13.36 -2.49 -13.22
C ALA A 12 14.45 -1.58 -12.63
N SER A 13 15.41 -1.12 -13.45
CA SER A 13 16.45 -0.18 -13.03
C SER A 13 15.88 1.16 -12.56
N ILE A 14 14.86 1.69 -13.23
CA ILE A 14 14.18 2.92 -12.81
C ILE A 14 13.49 2.73 -11.46
N ILE A 15 12.74 1.63 -11.28
CA ILE A 15 12.02 1.32 -10.04
C ILE A 15 13.01 1.15 -8.88
N SER A 16 14.12 0.42 -9.09
CA SER A 16 15.17 0.23 -8.07
C SER A 16 15.78 1.57 -7.64
N ALA A 17 16.21 2.39 -8.60
CA ALA A 17 16.79 3.70 -8.33
C ALA A 17 15.81 4.64 -7.61
N ALA A 18 14.54 4.61 -8.00
CA ALA A 18 13.50 5.41 -7.35
C ALA A 18 13.25 4.93 -5.91
N ARG A 19 13.17 3.61 -5.68
CA ARG A 19 13.01 3.01 -4.35
C ARG A 19 14.14 3.46 -3.41
N GLU A 20 15.39 3.34 -3.84
CA GLU A 20 16.54 3.82 -3.07
C GLU A 20 16.41 5.29 -2.69
N LEU A 21 16.17 6.18 -3.66
CA LEU A 21 16.06 7.61 -3.43
C LEU A 21 14.87 8.00 -2.55
N PHE A 22 13.71 7.35 -2.72
CA PHE A 22 12.53 7.60 -1.89
C PHE A 22 12.78 7.24 -0.43
N PHE A 23 13.53 6.18 -0.17
CA PHE A 23 13.88 5.75 1.19
C PHE A 23 15.06 6.53 1.79
N GLU A 24 16.03 6.99 0.97
CA GLU A 24 17.18 7.77 1.42
C GLU A 24 16.83 9.21 1.77
N GLN A 25 16.09 9.91 0.90
CA GLN A 25 15.86 11.36 1.01
C GLN A 25 14.40 11.79 1.03
N GLY A 26 13.45 10.84 0.90
CA GLY A 26 12.00 11.06 0.86
C GLY A 26 11.45 11.24 -0.56
N TYR A 27 10.18 10.86 -0.73
CA TYR A 27 9.49 10.93 -2.01
C TYR A 27 9.40 12.35 -2.57
N HIS A 28 9.00 13.33 -1.75
CA HIS A 28 8.81 14.71 -2.22
C HIS A 28 10.11 15.39 -2.66
N LYS A 29 11.23 15.06 -2.03
CA LYS A 29 12.55 15.61 -2.37
C LYS A 29 13.20 14.94 -3.59
N THR A 30 12.69 13.79 -3.99
CA THR A 30 13.22 13.04 -5.14
C THR A 30 12.59 13.52 -6.44
N THR A 31 13.43 13.84 -7.42
CA THR A 31 13.03 14.26 -8.77
C THR A 31 13.24 13.13 -9.77
N THR A 32 12.47 13.13 -10.86
CA THR A 32 12.67 12.18 -11.99
C THR A 32 14.06 12.28 -12.61
N ARG A 33 14.68 13.48 -12.57
CA ARG A 33 16.06 13.67 -13.02
C ARG A 33 17.06 12.90 -12.15
N GLN A 34 16.93 12.98 -10.83
CA GLN A 34 17.78 12.22 -9.91
C GLN A 34 17.59 10.70 -10.08
N ILE A 35 16.36 10.26 -10.34
CA ILE A 35 16.07 8.85 -10.63
C ILE A 35 16.79 8.42 -11.92
N ALA A 36 16.73 9.23 -13.00
CA ALA A 36 17.40 8.92 -14.25
C ALA A 36 18.94 8.87 -14.07
N GLU A 37 19.50 9.82 -13.34
CA GLU A 37 20.94 9.86 -13.00
C GLU A 37 21.37 8.63 -12.19
N ARG A 38 20.62 8.24 -11.16
CA ARG A 38 20.87 7.06 -10.32
C ARG A 38 20.74 5.75 -11.13
N ALA A 39 19.76 5.67 -12.01
CA ALA A 39 19.55 4.51 -12.90
C ALA A 39 20.52 4.47 -14.09
N ASN A 40 21.37 5.49 -14.27
CA ASN A 40 22.27 5.67 -15.40
C ASN A 40 21.58 5.57 -16.77
N ILE A 41 20.45 6.29 -16.91
CA ILE A 41 19.64 6.34 -18.13
C ILE A 41 19.35 7.78 -18.56
N ASN A 42 18.90 7.95 -19.82
CA ASN A 42 18.40 9.23 -20.27
C ASN A 42 17.06 9.57 -19.60
N LEU A 43 16.88 10.82 -19.14
CA LEU A 43 15.65 11.31 -18.50
C LEU A 43 14.39 11.04 -19.33
N GLY A 44 14.47 11.12 -20.66
CA GLY A 44 13.35 10.84 -21.56
C GLY A 44 12.81 9.41 -21.46
N LEU A 45 13.63 8.45 -21.00
CA LEU A 45 13.17 7.07 -20.78
C LEU A 45 12.21 6.97 -19.59
N ILE A 46 12.33 7.82 -18.57
CA ILE A 46 11.36 7.82 -17.47
C ILE A 46 9.98 8.17 -18.01
N SER A 47 9.85 9.28 -18.76
CA SER A 47 8.56 9.70 -19.36
C SER A 47 8.03 8.74 -20.43
N TYR A 48 8.91 7.91 -21.02
CA TYR A 48 8.52 6.86 -21.94
C TYR A 48 7.88 5.66 -21.22
N TYR A 49 8.41 5.28 -20.03
CA TYR A 49 7.95 4.10 -19.29
C TYR A 49 6.89 4.39 -18.23
N PHE A 50 6.86 5.62 -17.70
CA PHE A 50 5.97 6.00 -16.60
C PHE A 50 5.34 7.37 -16.86
N SER A 51 4.04 7.47 -16.63
CA SER A 51 3.27 8.71 -16.84
C SER A 51 3.61 9.77 -15.78
N SER A 52 4.05 9.34 -14.59
CA SER A 52 4.35 10.24 -13.47
C SER A 52 5.28 9.59 -12.44
N LYS A 53 5.85 10.43 -11.56
CA LYS A 53 6.57 9.94 -10.38
C LYS A 53 5.65 9.18 -9.41
N SER A 54 4.37 9.56 -9.35
CA SER A 54 3.41 8.87 -8.48
C SER A 54 3.08 7.46 -8.97
N GLU A 55 3.09 7.20 -10.28
CA GLU A 55 3.00 5.84 -10.81
C GLU A 55 4.17 4.97 -10.36
N ILE A 56 5.40 5.50 -10.40
CA ILE A 56 6.58 4.78 -9.87
C ILE A 56 6.42 4.50 -8.38
N GLY A 57 5.94 5.49 -7.61
CA GLY A 57 5.65 5.33 -6.19
C GLY A 57 4.60 4.26 -5.90
N ALA A 58 3.54 4.20 -6.70
CA ALA A 58 2.49 3.18 -6.58
C ALA A 58 3.01 1.77 -6.84
N ILE A 59 3.84 1.58 -7.87
CA ILE A 59 4.47 0.30 -8.18
C ILE A 59 5.38 -0.14 -7.02
N ILE A 60 6.20 0.75 -6.47
CA ILE A 60 7.07 0.44 -5.33
C ILE A 60 6.24 0.04 -4.09
N TYR A 61 5.13 0.74 -3.85
CA TYR A 61 4.23 0.42 -2.74
C TYR A 61 3.57 -0.95 -2.94
N GLU A 62 3.09 -1.25 -4.15
CA GLU A 62 2.53 -2.54 -4.52
C GLU A 62 3.55 -3.68 -4.37
N ASP A 63 4.78 -3.49 -4.86
CA ASP A 63 5.86 -4.47 -4.75
C ASP A 63 6.16 -4.81 -3.28
N ILE A 64 6.28 -3.79 -2.40
CA ILE A 64 6.51 -4.00 -0.96
C ILE A 64 5.36 -4.78 -0.33
N ARG A 65 4.12 -4.47 -0.69
CA ARG A 65 2.95 -5.21 -0.19
C ARG A 65 2.93 -6.65 -0.68
N ASN A 66 3.30 -6.90 -1.93
CA ASN A 66 3.39 -8.24 -2.49
C ASN A 66 4.51 -9.05 -1.82
N GLU A 67 5.66 -8.43 -1.55
CA GLU A 67 6.76 -9.03 -0.77
C GLU A 67 6.25 -9.47 0.62
N MET A 68 5.51 -8.61 1.33
CA MET A 68 4.93 -8.94 2.63
C MET A 68 3.88 -10.05 2.55
N GLN A 69 2.99 -10.01 1.54
CA GLN A 69 1.99 -11.04 1.34
C GLN A 69 2.62 -12.41 1.05
N SER A 70 3.68 -12.46 0.26
CA SER A 70 4.37 -13.71 -0.06
C SER A 70 4.88 -14.44 1.18
N LEU A 71 5.26 -13.72 2.23
CA LEU A 71 5.67 -14.30 3.51
C LEU A 71 4.50 -14.95 4.25
N ILE A 72 3.27 -14.45 4.04
CA ILE A 72 2.06 -14.96 4.69
C ILE A 72 1.51 -16.16 3.93
N TYR A 73 1.62 -16.19 2.59
CA TYR A 73 1.14 -17.30 1.73
C TYR A 73 1.75 -18.65 2.08
N ASN A 74 2.94 -18.68 2.65
CA ASN A 74 3.57 -19.93 3.09
C ASN A 74 2.84 -20.61 4.26
N TYR A 75 1.89 -19.92 4.91
CA TYR A 75 1.22 -20.41 6.12
C TYR A 75 -0.29 -20.58 5.98
N HIS A 76 -0.91 -20.05 4.90
CA HIS A 76 -2.37 -20.08 4.70
C HIS A 76 -2.73 -20.28 3.24
N GLU A 77 -3.91 -20.87 2.98
CA GLU A 77 -4.43 -21.01 1.63
C GLU A 77 -4.68 -19.65 0.98
N GLU A 78 -4.21 -19.54 -0.26
CA GLU A 78 -4.32 -18.33 -1.05
C GLU A 78 -5.78 -17.90 -1.24
N GLY A 79 -6.04 -16.60 -1.04
CA GLY A 79 -7.34 -16.00 -1.35
C GLY A 79 -8.42 -16.19 -0.31
N THR A 80 -8.09 -16.59 0.90
CA THR A 80 -9.06 -16.60 2.00
C THR A 80 -9.24 -15.22 2.64
N MET A 81 -10.39 -14.97 3.28
CA MET A 81 -10.62 -13.76 4.07
C MET A 81 -9.55 -13.60 5.17
N MET A 82 -9.11 -14.70 5.75
CA MET A 82 -8.04 -14.70 6.74
C MET A 82 -6.73 -14.16 6.16
N MET A 83 -6.39 -14.51 4.91
CA MET A 83 -5.22 -13.99 4.22
C MET A 83 -5.28 -12.48 4.02
N PHE A 84 -6.44 -11.97 3.60
CA PHE A 84 -6.63 -10.53 3.45
C PHE A 84 -6.47 -9.81 4.80
N PHE A 85 -7.08 -10.34 5.85
CA PHE A 85 -6.97 -9.82 7.21
C PHE A 85 -5.52 -9.81 7.71
N LEU A 86 -4.80 -10.91 7.52
CA LEU A 86 -3.39 -11.01 7.91
C LEU A 86 -2.50 -10.04 7.12
N ALA A 87 -2.71 -9.92 5.81
CA ALA A 87 -1.97 -9.00 4.96
C ALA A 87 -2.20 -7.53 5.36
N MET A 88 -3.44 -7.16 5.68
CA MET A 88 -3.79 -5.81 6.15
C MET A 88 -3.11 -5.50 7.49
N ASN A 89 -3.13 -6.44 8.44
CA ASN A 89 -2.48 -6.25 9.73
C ASN A 89 -0.94 -6.26 9.63
N ALA A 90 -0.37 -7.07 8.75
CA ALA A 90 1.08 -7.09 8.50
C ALA A 90 1.56 -5.73 7.93
N ASP A 91 0.86 -5.18 6.94
CA ASP A 91 1.14 -3.85 6.40
C ASP A 91 1.08 -2.77 7.49
N LEU A 92 0.04 -2.80 8.33
CA LEU A 92 -0.09 -1.87 9.45
C LEU A 92 1.06 -2.03 10.47
N CYS A 93 1.38 -3.25 10.88
CA CYS A 93 2.49 -3.51 11.78
C CYS A 93 3.83 -3.03 11.21
N PHE A 94 4.03 -3.21 9.91
CA PHE A 94 5.24 -2.75 9.23
C PHE A 94 5.31 -1.23 9.19
N LEU A 95 4.22 -0.54 8.89
CA LEU A 95 4.11 0.92 8.96
C LEU A 95 4.41 1.47 10.36
N LEU A 96 3.94 0.79 11.41
CA LEU A 96 4.17 1.23 12.79
C LEU A 96 5.62 1.03 13.25
N LYS A 97 6.32 0.02 12.72
CA LYS A 97 7.68 -0.36 13.14
C LYS A 97 8.79 0.16 12.25
N ASN A 98 8.53 0.38 10.95
CA ASN A 98 9.53 0.81 9.99
C ASN A 98 9.33 2.28 9.61
N GLU A 99 10.21 3.14 10.13
CA GLU A 99 10.11 4.59 9.91
C GLU A 99 10.26 4.97 8.43
N ALA A 100 11.21 4.38 7.71
CA ALA A 100 11.46 4.72 6.31
C ALA A 100 10.25 4.35 5.43
N TYR A 101 9.68 3.16 5.61
CA TYR A 101 8.47 2.75 4.89
C TYR A 101 7.26 3.61 5.26
N ARG A 102 7.09 3.91 6.54
CA ARG A 102 6.02 4.80 7.02
C ARG A 102 6.09 6.19 6.41
N ASN A 103 7.28 6.80 6.40
CA ASN A 103 7.47 8.12 5.80
C ASN A 103 7.18 8.09 4.30
N PHE A 104 7.69 7.09 3.59
CA PHE A 104 7.36 6.88 2.18
C PHE A 104 5.85 6.72 1.96
N TYR A 105 5.18 5.86 2.73
CA TYR A 105 3.73 5.69 2.64
C TYR A 105 2.96 6.99 2.89
N LEU A 106 3.31 7.74 3.93
CA LEU A 106 2.64 9.01 4.28
C LEU A 106 2.84 10.09 3.21
N ASP A 107 3.99 10.08 2.53
CA ASP A 107 4.29 11.00 1.43
C ASP A 107 3.42 10.72 0.19
N ILE A 108 3.10 9.45 -0.09
CA ILE A 108 2.38 9.05 -1.30
C ILE A 108 0.89 8.74 -1.08
N ALA A 109 0.41 8.68 0.16
CA ALA A 109 -0.91 8.16 0.51
C ALA A 109 -2.09 8.86 -0.19
N TYR A 110 -1.93 10.12 -0.58
CA TYR A 110 -2.94 10.91 -1.27
C TYR A 110 -2.65 11.12 -2.78
N GLU A 111 -1.60 10.49 -3.30
CA GLU A 111 -1.34 10.50 -4.75
C GLU A 111 -2.41 9.68 -5.49
N GLU A 112 -2.89 10.19 -6.63
CA GLU A 112 -3.97 9.54 -7.39
C GLU A 112 -3.65 8.09 -7.78
N ALA A 113 -2.40 7.78 -8.10
CA ALA A 113 -1.98 6.43 -8.41
C ALA A 113 -2.16 5.47 -7.21
N ILE A 114 -1.90 5.92 -5.98
CA ILE A 114 -2.12 5.15 -4.75
C ILE A 114 -3.60 4.99 -4.47
N LEU A 115 -4.38 6.06 -4.58
CA LEU A 115 -5.83 6.01 -4.39
C LEU A 115 -6.49 5.06 -5.41
N SER A 116 -6.03 5.06 -6.66
CA SER A 116 -6.49 4.14 -7.69
C SER A 116 -6.14 2.68 -7.36
N TYR A 117 -4.92 2.41 -6.91
CA TYR A 117 -4.51 1.09 -6.45
C TYR A 117 -5.37 0.61 -5.26
N GLN A 118 -5.61 1.46 -4.27
CA GLN A 118 -6.44 1.14 -3.12
C GLN A 118 -7.89 0.84 -3.51
N ARG A 119 -8.47 1.60 -4.45
CA ARG A 119 -9.81 1.32 -5.01
C ARG A 119 -9.86 -0.05 -5.68
N SER A 120 -8.86 -0.39 -6.51
CA SER A 120 -8.82 -1.70 -7.18
C SER A 120 -8.70 -2.87 -6.21
N VAL A 121 -7.93 -2.72 -5.13
CA VAL A 121 -7.85 -3.73 -4.05
C VAL A 121 -9.19 -3.87 -3.35
N THR A 122 -9.87 -2.75 -3.05
CA THR A 122 -11.21 -2.77 -2.45
C THR A 122 -12.20 -3.51 -3.34
N GLU A 123 -12.25 -3.20 -4.64
CA GLU A 123 -13.13 -3.90 -5.58
C GLU A 123 -12.84 -5.40 -5.67
N MET A 124 -11.57 -5.78 -5.67
CA MET A 124 -11.17 -7.18 -5.68
C MET A 124 -11.68 -7.93 -4.43
N VAL A 125 -11.51 -7.32 -3.26
CA VAL A 125 -12.00 -7.87 -1.98
C VAL A 125 -13.51 -7.99 -2.01
N MET A 126 -14.23 -6.97 -2.47
CA MET A 126 -15.68 -6.98 -2.62
C MET A 126 -16.15 -8.14 -3.50
N LYS A 127 -15.61 -8.24 -4.71
CA LYS A 127 -15.99 -9.29 -5.67
C LYS A 127 -15.77 -10.69 -5.11
N ARG A 128 -14.76 -10.89 -4.26
CA ARG A 128 -14.39 -12.23 -3.77
C ARG A 128 -15.16 -12.66 -2.52
N TYR A 129 -15.50 -11.70 -1.62
CA TYR A 129 -15.98 -12.05 -0.28
C TYR A 129 -17.42 -11.64 0.02
N VAL A 130 -18.03 -10.77 -0.79
CA VAL A 130 -19.36 -10.23 -0.54
C VAL A 130 -20.45 -10.93 -1.35
N ASN A 131 -20.12 -11.51 -2.50
CA ASN A 131 -21.10 -12.19 -3.36
C ASN A 131 -21.79 -13.41 -2.72
N ASP A 132 -21.28 -13.92 -1.58
CA ASP A 132 -21.80 -15.14 -0.94
C ASP A 132 -22.63 -14.89 0.34
N LYS A 133 -22.82 -13.64 0.77
CA LYS A 133 -23.57 -13.36 2.02
C LYS A 133 -24.62 -12.26 1.86
N GLU A 134 -25.87 -12.64 1.98
CA GLU A 134 -27.07 -11.76 1.99
C GLU A 134 -27.13 -10.75 3.17
N SER A 135 -26.08 -10.62 4.00
CA SER A 135 -26.17 -9.94 5.30
C SER A 135 -25.57 -8.54 5.37
N ILE A 136 -24.87 -8.08 4.34
CA ILE A 136 -24.28 -6.73 4.33
C ILE A 136 -24.70 -6.03 3.05
N GLU A 137 -25.26 -4.83 3.18
CA GLU A 137 -25.56 -3.99 2.02
C GLU A 137 -24.26 -3.64 1.28
N HIS A 138 -24.22 -3.92 -0.02
CA HIS A 138 -23.05 -3.75 -0.88
C HIS A 138 -22.44 -2.34 -0.76
N ASP A 139 -23.27 -1.31 -0.75
CA ASP A 139 -22.84 0.08 -0.68
C ASP A 139 -22.20 0.42 0.67
N GLU A 140 -22.75 -0.10 1.77
CA GLU A 140 -22.20 0.11 3.11
C GLU A 140 -20.79 -0.49 3.26
N LEU A 141 -20.58 -1.67 2.69
CA LEU A 141 -19.29 -2.31 2.72
C LEU A 141 -18.24 -1.54 1.89
N ILE A 142 -18.61 -1.06 0.70
CA ILE A 142 -17.73 -0.20 -0.13
C ILE A 142 -17.35 1.06 0.65
N LEU A 143 -18.33 1.77 1.21
CA LEU A 143 -18.10 3.00 1.97
C LEU A 143 -17.23 2.76 3.20
N SER A 144 -17.43 1.65 3.90
CA SER A 144 -16.64 1.25 5.05
C SER A 144 -15.18 0.97 4.68
N CYS A 145 -14.93 0.26 3.58
CA CYS A 145 -13.57 0.01 3.11
C CYS A 145 -12.87 1.30 2.68
N ILE A 146 -13.56 2.18 1.95
CA ILE A 146 -13.03 3.49 1.58
C ILE A 146 -12.72 4.32 2.84
N GLY A 147 -13.60 4.30 3.83
CA GLY A 147 -13.41 5.00 5.11
C GLY A 147 -12.15 4.53 5.84
N ILE A 148 -11.94 3.21 5.96
CA ILE A 148 -10.73 2.64 6.59
C ILE A 148 -9.47 3.08 5.84
N LEU A 149 -9.46 3.01 4.52
CA LEU A 149 -8.30 3.39 3.71
C LEU A 149 -8.01 4.88 3.81
N ALA A 150 -9.03 5.73 3.84
CA ALA A 150 -8.89 7.19 3.96
C ALA A 150 -8.39 7.62 5.35
N MET A 151 -8.84 6.96 6.42
CA MET A 151 -8.43 7.28 7.80
C MET A 151 -7.03 6.79 8.14
N LYS A 152 -6.54 5.74 7.47
CA LYS A 152 -5.28 5.08 7.79
C LYS A 152 -4.08 6.05 7.81
N PRO A 153 -3.83 6.90 6.81
CA PRO A 153 -2.70 7.83 6.83
C PRO A 153 -2.78 8.81 8.00
N GLU A 154 -3.96 9.32 8.32
CA GLU A 154 -4.15 10.29 9.39
C GLU A 154 -3.93 9.65 10.77
N ILE A 155 -4.45 8.47 11.00
CA ILE A 155 -4.21 7.74 12.27
C ILE A 155 -2.72 7.48 12.47
N ILE A 156 -1.99 7.11 11.40
CA ILE A 156 -0.54 6.89 11.45
C ILE A 156 0.20 8.20 11.74
N ARG A 157 -0.19 9.33 11.12
CA ARG A 157 0.39 10.66 11.42
C ARG A 157 0.18 11.05 12.88
N VAL A 158 -1.04 10.90 13.37
CA VAL A 158 -1.39 11.20 14.77
C VAL A 158 -0.60 10.33 15.73
N TYR A 159 -0.51 9.02 15.46
CA TYR A 159 0.31 8.09 16.25
C TYR A 159 1.78 8.52 16.30
N THR A 160 2.37 8.85 15.15
CA THR A 160 3.80 9.21 15.06
C THR A 160 4.11 10.62 15.55
N SER A 161 3.12 11.49 15.66
CA SER A 161 3.31 12.85 16.21
C SER A 161 3.59 12.85 17.70
N HIS A 162 3.32 11.73 18.38
CA HIS A 162 3.37 11.60 19.85
C HIS A 162 2.58 12.68 20.62
N LYS A 163 1.66 13.38 19.92
CA LYS A 163 0.78 14.38 20.53
C LYS A 163 -0.21 13.77 21.52
N TYR A 164 -0.61 12.53 21.24
CA TYR A 164 -1.50 11.75 22.08
C TYR A 164 -0.76 10.47 22.50
N ASP A 165 -0.99 10.02 23.71
CA ASP A 165 -0.42 8.76 24.23
C ASP A 165 -1.20 7.56 23.67
N ILE A 166 -0.97 7.25 22.40
CA ILE A 166 -1.62 6.15 21.70
C ILE A 166 -0.60 5.02 21.52
N SER A 167 -0.89 3.83 22.05
CA SER A 167 -0.04 2.67 21.83
C SER A 167 -0.23 2.05 20.45
N SER A 168 0.82 1.40 19.92
CA SER A 168 0.71 0.62 18.67
C SER A 168 -0.36 -0.47 18.74
N GLN A 169 -0.57 -1.07 19.93
CA GLN A 169 -1.62 -2.05 20.18
C GLN A 169 -3.02 -1.44 20.01
N ALA A 170 -3.22 -0.21 20.49
CA ALA A 170 -4.50 0.50 20.33
C ALA A 170 -4.80 0.78 18.84
N VAL A 171 -3.79 1.17 18.07
CA VAL A 171 -3.92 1.37 16.61
C VAL A 171 -4.31 0.06 15.92
N ILE A 172 -3.60 -1.02 16.18
CA ILE A 172 -3.87 -2.35 15.59
C ILE A 172 -5.28 -2.82 15.99
N LYS A 173 -5.63 -2.73 17.29
CA LYS A 173 -6.97 -3.12 17.79
C LYS A 173 -8.07 -2.32 17.10
N HIS A 174 -7.88 -1.01 16.89
CA HIS A 174 -8.86 -0.16 16.21
C HIS A 174 -9.12 -0.63 14.77
N PHE A 175 -8.07 -0.82 13.95
CA PHE A 175 -8.23 -1.29 12.58
C PHE A 175 -8.83 -2.69 12.48
N THR A 176 -8.41 -3.60 13.37
CA THR A 176 -8.97 -4.95 13.49
C THR A 176 -10.46 -4.90 13.79
N LYS A 177 -10.86 -4.08 14.76
CA LYS A 177 -12.27 -3.91 15.15
C LYS A 177 -13.10 -3.36 14.01
N GLN A 178 -12.65 -2.30 13.33
CA GLN A 178 -13.35 -1.72 12.18
C GLN A 178 -13.51 -2.74 11.06
N PHE A 179 -12.49 -3.53 10.78
CA PHE A 179 -12.56 -4.58 9.77
C PHE A 179 -13.61 -5.65 10.11
N LEU A 180 -13.65 -6.13 11.37
CA LEU A 180 -14.63 -7.12 11.82
C LEU A 180 -16.06 -6.60 11.79
N ILE A 181 -16.27 -5.34 12.21
CA ILE A 181 -17.59 -4.68 12.13
C ILE A 181 -18.09 -4.67 10.69
N ASN A 182 -17.21 -4.28 9.74
CA ASN A 182 -17.55 -4.21 8.32
C ASN A 182 -17.89 -5.58 7.71
N LEU A 183 -17.45 -6.67 8.35
CA LEU A 183 -17.83 -8.04 7.97
C LEU A 183 -19.07 -8.56 8.70
N GLY A 184 -19.78 -7.70 9.47
CA GLY A 184 -20.97 -8.09 10.22
C GLY A 184 -20.69 -8.95 11.45
N HIS A 185 -19.44 -8.94 11.96
CA HIS A 185 -19.10 -9.66 13.18
C HIS A 185 -19.26 -8.79 14.43
N SER A 186 -19.80 -9.38 15.49
CA SER A 186 -19.80 -8.76 16.83
C SER A 186 -18.37 -8.54 17.34
N THR A 187 -18.12 -7.40 17.97
CA THR A 187 -16.78 -6.97 18.40
C THR A 187 -16.59 -7.04 19.91
N ASP A 188 -17.24 -7.96 20.59
CA ASP A 188 -16.98 -8.26 22.00
C ASP A 188 -15.59 -8.93 22.13
N LEU A 189 -14.53 -8.10 21.96
CA LEU A 189 -13.11 -8.44 22.13
C LEU A 189 -12.54 -7.78 23.38
#